data_b8400e6985026c95cc23bbe256d949cb
#
_entry.id   b8400e6985026c95cc23bbe256d949cb
#
_cell.length_a   1.000
_cell.length_b   1.000
_cell.length_c   1.000
_cell.angle_alpha   90.00
_cell.angle_beta   90.00
_cell.angle_gamma   90.00
#
_symmetry.space_group_name_H-M   'P 1'
#
loop_
_entity.id
_entity.type
_entity.pdbx_description
1 polymer ?
#
loop_
_entity_poly.entity_id
_entity_poly.type
_entity_poly.pdbx_seq_one_letter_code
_entity_poly.pdbx_strand_id
1 'polypeptide(L)'
;MTKNNLITYAMVILAFVIMQTLISAGSISSLLQGLMVPLCTYIILAVSLNLVVGILGELSLGHAGFMCVGAFTSAFFSKCTRDVIASDGLRFFLALLIGIVTAAIFGMLIGIPVLRLKGDYLAIVTLAFGEIIKNMVNVLYIGKDSNGFHVTTKDVMALNMDADGTVILNGPQGITGTPKNSTFVIGFILILLTLFVVQNLINSRDGRAIMAIRDNRIAAESIGINITKYKLMAFTISAAMAGAAGVLYAHNLSTLTANTNNFGYNMSITILVFVVLGGIGNIRGSIIAAVILTLLPELLRGMKDYRMLIYAIVLIVMMLFNWSPKAIEWREKLNDWRKKHFSFGKKAKEAE
;
A
#
# COMPACT_ATOMS: atom_id res chain seq x y z
N MET A 1 -11.45 21.50 -3.53
CA MET A 1 -11.75 20.09 -3.20
C MET A 1 -13.13 19.75 -3.76
N THR A 2 -13.26 18.68 -4.53
CA THR A 2 -14.57 18.21 -4.99
C THR A 2 -15.35 17.64 -3.80
N LYS A 3 -16.71 17.74 -3.81
CA LYS A 3 -17.56 17.17 -2.73
C LYS A 3 -17.25 15.71 -2.46
N ASN A 4 -16.81 14.98 -3.48
CA ASN A 4 -16.43 13.59 -3.40
C ASN A 4 -15.17 13.34 -2.55
N ASN A 5 -14.19 14.24 -2.63
CA ASN A 5 -12.95 14.13 -1.84
C ASN A 5 -13.25 14.37 -0.36
N LEU A 6 -14.07 15.38 -0.05
CA LEU A 6 -14.46 15.69 1.33
C LEU A 6 -15.14 14.50 2.02
N ILE A 7 -16.03 13.79 1.32
CA ILE A 7 -16.69 12.58 1.86
C ILE A 7 -15.67 11.48 2.16
N THR A 8 -14.63 11.32 1.31
CA THR A 8 -13.58 10.30 1.55
C THR A 8 -12.78 10.62 2.80
N TYR A 9 -12.36 11.87 2.98
CA TYR A 9 -11.67 12.29 4.20
C TYR A 9 -12.56 12.14 5.43
N ALA A 10 -13.82 12.60 5.35
CA ALA A 10 -14.78 12.49 6.46
C ALA A 10 -14.99 11.03 6.89
N MET A 11 -15.13 10.10 5.93
CA MET A 11 -15.27 8.67 6.20
C MET A 11 -14.03 8.11 6.93
N VAL A 12 -12.83 8.43 6.46
CA VAL A 12 -11.57 7.93 7.03
C VAL A 12 -11.34 8.54 8.43
N ILE A 13 -11.59 9.84 8.61
CA ILE A 13 -11.47 10.52 9.92
C ILE A 13 -12.49 9.94 10.91
N LEU A 14 -13.73 9.74 10.49
CA LEU A 14 -14.78 9.19 11.35
C LEU A 14 -14.42 7.76 11.79
N ALA A 15 -13.96 6.91 10.86
CA ALA A 15 -13.49 5.57 11.18
C ALA A 15 -12.32 5.58 12.17
N PHE A 16 -11.36 6.51 12.00
CA PHE A 16 -10.25 6.68 12.93
C PHE A 16 -10.71 7.08 14.33
N VAL A 17 -11.57 8.10 14.42
CA VAL A 17 -12.08 8.58 15.72
C VAL A 17 -12.82 7.45 16.46
N ILE A 18 -13.67 6.68 15.77
CA ILE A 18 -14.37 5.54 16.36
C ILE A 18 -13.36 4.51 16.87
N MET A 19 -12.38 4.12 16.05
CA MET A 19 -11.40 3.10 16.45
C MET A 19 -10.50 3.60 17.58
N GLN A 20 -10.05 4.85 17.53
CA GLN A 20 -9.20 5.44 18.56
C GLN A 20 -9.94 5.56 19.91
N THR A 21 -11.22 5.94 19.91
CA THR A 21 -12.02 5.98 21.14
C THR A 21 -12.25 4.59 21.72
N LEU A 22 -12.47 3.57 20.89
CA LEU A 22 -12.61 2.18 21.33
C LEU A 22 -11.29 1.62 21.89
N ILE A 23 -10.14 2.00 21.32
CA ILE A 23 -8.81 1.64 21.84
C ILE A 23 -8.58 2.28 23.20
N SER A 24 -8.85 3.58 23.34
CA SER A 24 -8.66 4.31 24.61
C SER A 24 -9.62 3.87 25.71
N ALA A 25 -10.83 3.40 25.35
CA ALA A 25 -11.80 2.82 26.29
C ALA A 25 -11.44 1.39 26.73
N GLY A 26 -10.38 0.79 26.17
CA GLY A 26 -9.98 -0.61 26.49
C GLY A 26 -10.97 -1.67 26.03
N SER A 27 -11.94 -1.31 25.18
CA SER A 27 -13.01 -2.22 24.72
C SER A 27 -12.55 -3.15 23.57
N ILE A 28 -11.35 -2.97 23.05
CA ILE A 28 -10.81 -3.74 21.92
C ILE A 28 -9.86 -4.83 22.43
N SER A 29 -10.02 -6.05 21.89
CA SER A 29 -9.11 -7.15 22.20
C SER A 29 -7.68 -6.84 21.72
N SER A 30 -6.66 -7.35 22.42
CA SER A 30 -5.24 -7.20 22.06
C SER A 30 -4.95 -7.64 20.63
N LEU A 31 -5.70 -8.63 20.14
CA LEU A 31 -5.59 -9.13 18.75
C LEU A 31 -6.00 -8.08 17.73
N LEU A 32 -7.15 -7.43 17.92
CA LEU A 32 -7.61 -6.37 17.04
C LEU A 32 -6.69 -5.14 17.10
N GLN A 33 -6.17 -4.83 18.29
CA GLN A 33 -5.18 -3.77 18.43
C GLN A 33 -3.91 -4.04 17.62
N GLY A 34 -3.45 -5.31 17.59
CA GLY A 34 -2.30 -5.72 16.78
C GLY A 34 -2.54 -5.61 15.27
N LEU A 35 -3.80 -5.65 14.82
CA LEU A 35 -4.16 -5.52 13.40
C LEU A 35 -4.28 -4.08 12.91
N MET A 36 -4.31 -3.08 13.79
CA MET A 36 -4.55 -1.68 13.39
C MET A 36 -3.46 -1.14 12.48
N VAL A 37 -2.19 -1.41 12.78
CA VAL A 37 -1.05 -0.97 11.95
C VAL A 37 -1.01 -1.71 10.60
N PRO A 38 -1.09 -3.05 10.54
CA PRO A 38 -1.27 -3.78 9.27
C PRO A 38 -2.45 -3.28 8.43
N LEU A 39 -3.59 -2.97 9.06
CA LEU A 39 -4.76 -2.42 8.37
C LEU A 39 -4.43 -1.10 7.67
N CYS A 40 -3.76 -0.17 8.37
CA CYS A 40 -3.30 1.09 7.78
C CYS A 40 -2.34 0.83 6.61
N THR A 41 -1.41 -0.12 6.75
CA THR A 41 -0.49 -0.53 5.69
C THR A 41 -1.25 -1.00 4.45
N TYR A 42 -2.24 -1.88 4.60
CA TYR A 42 -3.03 -2.40 3.48
C TYR A 42 -3.91 -1.35 2.81
N ILE A 43 -4.45 -0.40 3.58
CA ILE A 43 -5.18 0.74 3.01
C ILE A 43 -4.25 1.59 2.13
N ILE A 44 -3.04 1.93 2.60
CA ILE A 44 -2.07 2.69 1.82
C ILE A 44 -1.69 1.94 0.55
N LEU A 45 -1.42 0.64 0.65
CA LEU A 45 -1.10 -0.22 -0.50
C LEU A 45 -2.25 -0.32 -1.50
N ALA A 46 -3.49 -0.46 -1.03
CA ALA A 46 -4.65 -0.49 -1.91
C ALA A 46 -4.87 0.84 -2.64
N VAL A 47 -4.73 1.97 -1.95
CA VAL A 47 -4.87 3.31 -2.56
C VAL A 47 -3.74 3.57 -3.55
N SER A 48 -2.50 3.19 -3.22
CA SER A 48 -1.34 3.38 -4.09
C SER A 48 -1.40 2.48 -5.33
N LEU A 49 -1.82 1.21 -5.21
CA LEU A 49 -2.01 0.33 -6.36
C LEU A 49 -3.19 0.79 -7.23
N ASN A 50 -4.26 1.30 -6.63
CA ASN A 50 -5.40 1.84 -7.40
C ASN A 50 -5.01 3.05 -8.26
N LEU A 51 -3.96 3.80 -7.91
CA LEU A 51 -3.40 4.82 -8.79
C LEU A 51 -2.86 4.23 -10.10
N VAL A 52 -2.19 3.06 -10.04
CA VAL A 52 -1.64 2.39 -11.24
C VAL A 52 -2.72 1.62 -11.98
N VAL A 53 -3.46 0.75 -11.28
CA VAL A 53 -4.45 -0.12 -11.93
C VAL A 53 -5.71 0.66 -12.33
N GLY A 54 -6.18 1.57 -11.46
CA GLY A 54 -7.45 2.25 -11.65
C GLY A 54 -7.36 3.54 -12.45
N ILE A 55 -6.35 4.37 -12.19
CA ILE A 55 -6.24 5.70 -12.79
C ILE A 55 -5.34 5.66 -14.04
N LEU A 56 -4.20 4.96 -13.98
CA LEU A 56 -3.32 4.80 -15.12
C LEU A 56 -3.80 3.71 -16.09
N GLY A 57 -4.53 2.68 -15.60
CA GLY A 57 -5.04 1.57 -16.40
C GLY A 57 -4.02 0.49 -16.72
N GLU A 58 -2.93 0.41 -15.95
CA GLU A 58 -1.88 -0.58 -16.16
C GLU A 58 -1.87 -1.62 -15.03
N LEU A 59 -1.96 -2.90 -15.37
CA LEU A 59 -1.93 -3.98 -14.38
C LEU A 59 -0.51 -4.17 -13.83
N SER A 60 -0.33 -4.06 -12.51
CA SER A 60 0.93 -4.31 -11.83
C SER A 60 0.75 -5.31 -10.69
N LEU A 61 1.59 -6.34 -10.68
CA LEU A 61 1.66 -7.37 -9.64
C LEU A 61 2.95 -7.31 -8.81
N GLY A 62 3.76 -6.25 -8.97
CA GLY A 62 5.02 -6.06 -8.26
C GLY A 62 4.94 -5.15 -7.04
N HIS A 63 3.74 -4.80 -6.59
CA HIS A 63 3.54 -3.77 -5.57
C HIS A 63 4.14 -4.15 -4.21
N ALA A 64 4.08 -5.43 -3.84
CA ALA A 64 4.75 -5.97 -2.65
C ALA A 64 6.28 -5.86 -2.72
N GLY A 65 6.88 -5.86 -3.92
CA GLY A 65 8.32 -5.62 -4.10
C GLY A 65 8.73 -4.21 -3.68
N PHE A 66 7.96 -3.18 -4.02
CA PHE A 66 8.23 -1.80 -3.57
C PHE A 66 8.01 -1.64 -2.06
N MET A 67 7.00 -2.32 -1.51
CA MET A 67 6.81 -2.44 -0.06
C MET A 67 8.03 -3.08 0.61
N CYS A 68 8.58 -4.16 0.02
CA CYS A 68 9.78 -4.85 0.51
C CYS A 68 11.00 -3.91 0.52
N VAL A 69 11.25 -3.19 -0.58
CA VAL A 69 12.35 -2.20 -0.65
C VAL A 69 12.23 -1.18 0.48
N GLY A 70 11.06 -0.54 0.64
CA GLY A 70 10.84 0.46 1.70
C GLY A 70 11.00 -0.12 3.11
N ALA A 71 10.48 -1.33 3.35
CA ALA A 71 10.55 -2.02 4.62
C ALA A 71 11.99 -2.32 5.03
N PHE A 72 12.74 -2.99 4.15
CA PHE A 72 14.10 -3.41 4.47
C PHE A 72 15.11 -2.27 4.53
N THR A 73 15.01 -1.28 3.64
CA THR A 73 15.90 -0.11 3.69
C THR A 73 15.67 0.75 4.93
N SER A 74 14.43 0.93 5.35
CA SER A 74 14.10 1.68 6.57
C SER A 74 14.52 0.94 7.84
N ALA A 75 14.29 -0.37 7.91
CA ALA A 75 14.69 -1.21 9.03
C ALA A 75 16.24 -1.27 9.15
N PHE A 76 16.93 -1.42 8.03
CA PHE A 76 18.38 -1.37 7.95
C PHE A 76 18.91 -0.04 8.49
N PHE A 77 18.41 1.08 7.98
CA PHE A 77 18.81 2.41 8.44
C PHE A 77 18.55 2.59 9.94
N SER A 78 17.36 2.21 10.40
CA SER A 78 16.98 2.36 11.81
C SER A 78 17.86 1.54 12.75
N LYS A 79 18.31 0.34 12.32
CA LYS A 79 19.21 -0.50 13.09
C LYS A 79 20.65 0.04 13.07
N CYS A 80 21.15 0.52 11.93
CA CYS A 80 22.49 1.08 11.80
C CYS A 80 22.69 2.38 12.59
N THR A 81 21.62 3.17 12.75
CA THR A 81 21.67 4.50 13.39
C THR A 81 21.17 4.50 14.82
N ARG A 82 20.93 3.32 15.39
CA ARG A 82 20.40 3.20 16.77
C ARG A 82 21.32 3.87 17.80
N ASP A 83 22.62 3.71 17.63
CA ASP A 83 23.63 4.23 18.56
C ASP A 83 23.97 5.70 18.30
N VAL A 84 23.64 6.23 17.11
CA VAL A 84 23.95 7.61 16.70
C VAL A 84 22.78 8.55 16.98
N ILE A 85 21.54 8.08 16.73
CA ILE A 85 20.32 8.88 16.89
C ILE A 85 19.54 8.38 18.10
N ALA A 86 19.68 9.06 19.24
CA ALA A 86 19.02 8.69 20.48
C ALA A 86 17.49 8.88 20.45
N SER A 87 16.98 9.84 19.63
CA SER A 87 15.54 10.10 19.51
C SER A 87 14.86 9.10 18.58
N ASP A 88 14.01 8.24 19.12
CA ASP A 88 13.25 7.23 18.36
C ASP A 88 12.32 7.84 17.29
N GLY A 89 11.70 8.98 17.62
CA GLY A 89 10.80 9.68 16.67
C GLY A 89 11.54 10.25 15.47
N LEU A 90 12.70 10.89 15.69
CA LEU A 90 13.54 11.44 14.62
C LEU A 90 14.09 10.32 13.74
N ARG A 91 14.56 9.23 14.36
CA ARG A 91 15.07 8.05 13.64
C ARG A 91 13.99 7.41 12.76
N PHE A 92 12.77 7.27 13.28
CA PHE A 92 11.63 6.76 12.51
C PHE A 92 11.27 7.69 11.34
N PHE A 93 11.25 9.00 11.55
CA PHE A 93 10.96 9.96 10.49
C PHE A 93 11.99 9.91 9.35
N LEU A 94 13.28 9.85 9.69
CA LEU A 94 14.35 9.71 8.71
C LEU A 94 14.26 8.35 7.99
N ALA A 95 13.99 7.26 8.72
CA ALA A 95 13.77 5.94 8.12
C ALA A 95 12.59 5.95 7.15
N LEU A 96 11.51 6.67 7.47
CA LEU A 96 10.36 6.85 6.59
C LEU A 96 10.74 7.56 5.28
N LEU A 97 11.48 8.65 5.37
CA LEU A 97 11.95 9.38 4.19
C LEU A 97 12.85 8.50 3.31
N ILE A 98 13.80 7.78 3.92
CA ILE A 98 14.71 6.88 3.20
C ILE A 98 13.91 5.76 2.51
N GLY A 99 12.96 5.13 3.22
CA GLY A 99 12.13 4.07 2.64
C GLY A 99 11.27 4.56 1.47
N ILE A 100 10.70 5.77 1.56
CA ILE A 100 9.94 6.40 0.47
C ILE A 100 10.85 6.68 -0.74
N VAL A 101 12.00 7.30 -0.52
CA VAL A 101 12.94 7.70 -1.58
C VAL A 101 13.53 6.48 -2.28
N THR A 102 13.96 5.46 -1.53
CA THR A 102 14.50 4.23 -2.11
C THR A 102 13.45 3.49 -2.93
N ALA A 103 12.22 3.35 -2.43
CA ALA A 103 11.13 2.75 -3.20
C ALA A 103 10.78 3.56 -4.46
N ALA A 104 10.83 4.90 -4.40
CA ALA A 104 10.64 5.77 -5.56
C ALA A 104 11.75 5.58 -6.61
N ILE A 105 13.02 5.49 -6.19
CA ILE A 105 14.17 5.24 -7.07
C ILE A 105 14.02 3.89 -7.77
N PHE A 106 13.69 2.82 -7.03
CA PHE A 106 13.43 1.51 -7.62
C PHE A 106 12.20 1.53 -8.54
N GLY A 107 11.14 2.26 -8.18
CA GLY A 107 9.99 2.48 -9.03
C GLY A 107 10.33 3.17 -10.35
N MET A 108 11.20 4.17 -10.31
CA MET A 108 11.69 4.85 -11.51
C MET A 108 12.59 3.94 -12.34
N LEU A 109 13.58 3.28 -11.73
CA LEU A 109 14.55 2.41 -12.38
C LEU A 109 13.86 1.27 -13.15
N ILE A 110 12.83 0.68 -12.56
CA ILE A 110 12.09 -0.42 -13.16
C ILE A 110 10.99 0.08 -14.08
N GLY A 111 10.37 1.19 -13.74
CA GLY A 111 9.35 1.80 -14.57
C GLY A 111 9.85 2.13 -15.98
N ILE A 112 11.10 2.58 -16.14
CA ILE A 112 11.67 2.93 -17.45
C ILE A 112 11.59 1.77 -18.47
N PRO A 113 12.10 0.57 -18.19
CA PRO A 113 12.00 -0.57 -19.12
C PRO A 113 10.61 -1.19 -19.15
N VAL A 114 9.95 -1.33 -17.99
CA VAL A 114 8.72 -2.10 -17.85
C VAL A 114 7.51 -1.39 -18.46
N LEU A 115 7.41 -0.06 -18.35
CA LEU A 115 6.29 0.71 -18.92
C LEU A 115 6.31 0.80 -20.47
N ARG A 116 7.35 0.27 -21.12
CA ARG A 116 7.37 0.07 -22.59
C ARG A 116 6.58 -1.15 -23.01
N LEU A 117 6.39 -2.11 -22.09
CA LEU A 117 5.58 -3.30 -22.31
C LEU A 117 4.09 -2.94 -22.27
N LYS A 118 3.26 -3.78 -22.85
CA LYS A 118 1.81 -3.56 -22.94
C LYS A 118 1.04 -4.74 -22.35
N GLY A 119 -0.11 -4.43 -21.76
CA GLY A 119 -1.06 -5.44 -21.27
C GLY A 119 -0.45 -6.38 -20.23
N ASP A 120 -0.67 -7.68 -20.39
CA ASP A 120 -0.30 -8.70 -19.40
C ASP A 120 1.21 -8.87 -19.20
N TYR A 121 2.02 -8.52 -20.20
CA TYR A 121 3.49 -8.57 -20.08
C TYR A 121 4.01 -7.64 -18.98
N LEU A 122 3.38 -6.49 -18.81
CA LEU A 122 3.72 -5.55 -17.73
C LEU A 122 3.45 -6.18 -16.37
N ALA A 123 2.32 -6.87 -16.20
CA ALA A 123 1.99 -7.57 -14.96
C ALA A 123 3.00 -8.67 -14.62
N ILE A 124 3.38 -9.48 -15.63
CA ILE A 124 4.35 -10.58 -15.45
C ILE A 124 5.72 -10.04 -15.04
N VAL A 125 6.22 -8.99 -15.71
CA VAL A 125 7.54 -8.44 -15.40
C VAL A 125 7.57 -7.72 -14.06
N THR A 126 6.48 -7.03 -13.67
CA THR A 126 6.40 -6.42 -12.32
C THR A 126 6.32 -7.47 -11.22
N LEU A 127 5.64 -8.60 -11.46
CA LEU A 127 5.62 -9.74 -10.54
C LEU A 127 7.02 -10.34 -10.39
N ALA A 128 7.69 -10.61 -11.51
CA ALA A 128 9.08 -11.12 -11.50
C ALA A 128 10.01 -10.20 -10.72
N PHE A 129 9.88 -8.88 -10.90
CA PHE A 129 10.63 -7.90 -10.13
C PHE A 129 10.38 -8.03 -8.62
N GLY A 130 9.12 -8.12 -8.19
CA GLY A 130 8.81 -8.30 -6.77
C GLY A 130 9.47 -9.53 -6.17
N GLU A 131 9.45 -10.66 -6.91
CA GLU A 131 10.12 -11.90 -6.51
C GLU A 131 11.65 -11.78 -6.51
N ILE A 132 12.23 -11.07 -7.47
CA ILE A 132 13.69 -10.82 -7.51
C ILE A 132 14.12 -10.04 -6.28
N ILE A 133 13.43 -8.95 -5.93
CA ILE A 133 13.76 -8.14 -4.75
C ILE A 133 13.66 -8.97 -3.46
N LYS A 134 12.57 -9.72 -3.29
CA LYS A 134 12.38 -10.60 -2.13
C LYS A 134 13.51 -11.62 -2.01
N ASN A 135 13.87 -12.29 -3.11
CA ASN A 135 14.92 -13.29 -3.11
C ASN A 135 16.32 -12.67 -2.93
N MET A 136 16.56 -11.48 -3.47
CA MET A 136 17.80 -10.74 -3.26
C MET A 136 18.02 -10.44 -1.78
N VAL A 137 16.96 -10.00 -1.06
CA VAL A 137 17.02 -9.76 0.38
C VAL A 137 17.30 -11.05 1.15
N ASN A 138 16.71 -12.19 0.73
CA ASN A 138 16.91 -13.48 1.39
C ASN A 138 18.30 -14.08 1.21
N VAL A 139 19.05 -13.67 0.19
CA VAL A 139 20.42 -14.16 -0.07
C VAL A 139 21.48 -13.23 0.52
N LEU A 140 21.09 -12.01 0.91
CA LEU A 140 22.01 -10.99 1.34
C LEU A 140 22.26 -11.06 2.85
N TYR A 141 23.54 -11.09 3.24
CA TYR A 141 23.99 -10.99 4.63
C TYR A 141 24.79 -9.70 4.79
N ILE A 142 24.40 -8.87 5.75
CA ILE A 142 25.08 -7.60 6.04
C ILE A 142 25.35 -7.53 7.53
N GLY A 143 26.59 -7.28 7.89
CA GLY A 143 27.06 -7.03 9.25
C GLY A 143 27.79 -5.70 9.35
N LYS A 144 27.91 -5.19 10.55
CA LYS A 144 28.67 -4.00 10.90
C LYS A 144 29.57 -4.30 12.09
N ASP A 145 30.82 -3.95 11.97
CA ASP A 145 31.81 -3.97 13.06
C ASP A 145 32.52 -2.62 13.18
N SER A 146 33.61 -2.56 13.97
CA SER A 146 34.45 -1.37 14.16
C SER A 146 35.15 -0.94 12.86
N ASN A 147 35.39 -1.87 11.92
CA ASN A 147 36.09 -1.64 10.64
C ASN A 147 35.16 -1.19 9.50
N GLY A 148 33.83 -1.36 9.66
CA GLY A 148 32.87 -0.94 8.66
C GLY A 148 31.71 -1.90 8.39
N PHE A 149 31.24 -1.92 7.14
CA PHE A 149 30.16 -2.82 6.70
C PHE A 149 30.74 -4.01 5.94
N HIS A 150 30.33 -5.20 6.33
CA HIS A 150 30.65 -6.46 5.67
C HIS A 150 29.42 -6.99 4.94
N VAL A 151 29.57 -7.38 3.68
CA VAL A 151 28.46 -7.87 2.84
C VAL A 151 28.87 -9.18 2.20
N THR A 152 28.03 -10.20 2.34
CA THR A 152 28.22 -11.50 1.68
C THR A 152 26.90 -12.09 1.23
N THR A 153 26.96 -13.04 0.32
CA THR A 153 25.79 -13.80 -0.17
C THR A 153 25.86 -15.29 0.21
N LYS A 154 26.83 -15.69 1.05
CA LYS A 154 27.02 -17.09 1.42
C LYS A 154 26.36 -17.42 2.77
N ASP A 155 26.96 -16.96 3.83
CA ASP A 155 26.50 -17.21 5.21
C ASP A 155 27.04 -16.14 6.18
N VAL A 156 26.63 -16.23 7.45
CA VAL A 156 27.06 -15.29 8.50
C VAL A 156 28.57 -15.43 8.80
N MET A 157 29.12 -16.65 8.69
CA MET A 157 30.55 -16.88 8.98
C MET A 157 31.44 -16.23 7.91
N ALA A 158 30.97 -16.17 6.66
CA ALA A 158 31.67 -15.52 5.57
C ALA A 158 31.71 -13.97 5.66
N LEU A 159 31.02 -13.36 6.63
CA LEU A 159 31.14 -11.93 6.93
C LEU A 159 32.51 -11.57 7.51
N ASN A 160 33.25 -12.53 8.10
CA ASN A 160 34.55 -12.31 8.73
C ASN A 160 34.61 -11.07 9.62
N MET A 161 33.61 -10.90 10.47
CA MET A 161 33.50 -9.75 11.39
C MET A 161 34.34 -10.00 12.64
N ASP A 162 34.78 -8.93 13.27
CA ASP A 162 35.42 -8.96 14.58
C ASP A 162 34.42 -9.42 15.68
N ALA A 163 34.94 -9.75 16.89
CA ALA A 163 34.13 -10.24 18.00
C ALA A 163 33.00 -9.31 18.44
N ASP A 164 33.11 -7.99 18.18
CA ASP A 164 32.12 -6.96 18.49
C ASP A 164 31.13 -6.74 17.33
N GLY A 165 31.26 -7.49 16.23
CA GLY A 165 30.43 -7.34 15.04
C GLY A 165 28.96 -7.70 15.29
N THR A 166 28.05 -6.87 14.78
CA THR A 166 26.60 -7.12 14.83
C THR A 166 26.05 -7.43 13.44
N VAL A 167 25.34 -8.55 13.32
CA VAL A 167 24.62 -8.88 12.09
C VAL A 167 23.35 -8.04 12.01
N ILE A 168 23.22 -7.28 10.90
CA ILE A 168 22.08 -6.42 10.65
C ILE A 168 21.03 -7.17 9.83
N LEU A 169 21.43 -7.70 8.68
CA LEU A 169 20.60 -8.51 7.79
C LEU A 169 21.16 -9.94 7.74
N ASN A 170 20.33 -10.91 8.09
CA ASN A 170 20.72 -12.32 8.21
C ASN A 170 19.98 -13.18 7.18
N GLY A 171 20.17 -12.90 5.89
CA GLY A 171 19.57 -13.67 4.81
C GLY A 171 18.09 -14.00 5.04
N PRO A 172 17.69 -15.28 5.01
CA PRO A 172 16.28 -15.69 5.18
C PRO A 172 15.67 -15.34 6.53
N GLN A 173 16.48 -15.16 7.59
CA GLN A 173 16.01 -14.70 8.88
C GLN A 173 15.69 -13.20 8.89
N GLY A 174 16.13 -12.46 7.88
CA GLY A 174 15.86 -11.04 7.70
C GLY A 174 16.54 -10.15 8.72
N ILE A 175 15.86 -9.10 9.17
CA ILE A 175 16.33 -8.14 10.17
C ILE A 175 15.61 -8.41 11.50
N THR A 176 16.36 -8.72 12.55
CA THR A 176 15.85 -8.92 13.90
C THR A 176 16.11 -7.70 14.77
N GLY A 177 15.24 -7.44 15.76
CA GLY A 177 15.39 -6.32 16.70
C GLY A 177 15.08 -4.95 16.13
N THR A 178 14.19 -4.87 15.14
CA THR A 178 13.65 -3.59 14.63
C THR A 178 12.87 -2.88 15.74
N PRO A 179 13.10 -1.56 15.96
CA PRO A 179 12.35 -0.81 16.96
C PRO A 179 10.88 -0.68 16.55
N LYS A 180 9.96 -0.96 17.48
CA LYS A 180 8.52 -0.87 17.25
C LYS A 180 8.02 0.56 17.45
N ASN A 181 8.25 1.42 16.47
CA ASN A 181 7.87 2.83 16.51
C ASN A 181 6.58 3.12 15.74
N SER A 182 6.03 2.14 15.02
CA SER A 182 4.77 2.30 14.29
C SER A 182 3.58 2.24 15.24
N THR A 183 2.78 3.30 15.22
CA THR A 183 1.52 3.40 15.97
C THR A 183 0.34 3.55 15.01
N PHE A 184 -0.86 3.25 15.49
CA PHE A 184 -2.09 3.46 14.71
C PHE A 184 -2.26 4.91 14.26
N VAL A 185 -1.87 5.88 15.12
CA VAL A 185 -1.93 7.32 14.79
C VAL A 185 -1.01 7.67 13.62
N ILE A 186 0.22 7.15 13.63
CA ILE A 186 1.18 7.36 12.52
C ILE A 186 0.62 6.74 11.23
N GLY A 187 0.07 5.52 11.31
CA GLY A 187 -0.58 4.87 10.17
C GLY A 187 -1.72 5.70 9.59
N PHE A 188 -2.55 6.28 10.45
CA PHE A 188 -3.64 7.17 10.03
C PHE A 188 -3.14 8.45 9.34
N ILE A 189 -2.10 9.09 9.89
CA ILE A 189 -1.48 10.27 9.27
C ILE A 189 -0.95 9.92 7.87
N LEU A 190 -0.30 8.75 7.72
CA LEU A 190 0.18 8.28 6.42
C LEU A 190 -0.95 7.97 5.44
N ILE A 191 -2.09 7.44 5.90
CA ILE A 191 -3.29 7.28 5.05
C ILE A 191 -3.78 8.64 4.55
N LEU A 192 -3.90 9.64 5.44
CA LEU A 192 -4.32 10.99 5.03
C LEU A 192 -3.36 11.62 4.03
N LEU A 193 -2.04 11.46 4.25
CA LEU A 193 -1.01 11.95 3.33
C LEU A 193 -1.10 11.25 1.98
N THR A 194 -1.28 9.92 1.97
CA THR A 194 -1.47 9.13 0.74
C THR A 194 -2.72 9.59 -0.03
N LEU A 195 -3.83 9.78 0.66
CA LEU A 195 -5.06 10.30 0.07
C LEU A 195 -4.87 11.72 -0.48
N PHE A 196 -4.15 12.56 0.24
CA PHE A 196 -3.85 13.92 -0.20
C PHE A 196 -3.04 13.92 -1.51
N VAL A 197 -1.97 13.12 -1.58
CA VAL A 197 -1.12 13.00 -2.78
C VAL A 197 -1.94 12.46 -3.95
N VAL A 198 -2.66 11.35 -3.77
CA VAL A 198 -3.41 10.68 -4.84
C VAL A 198 -4.56 11.55 -5.34
N GLN A 199 -5.35 12.16 -4.46
CA GLN A 199 -6.49 12.97 -4.87
C GLN A 199 -6.06 14.29 -5.55
N ASN A 200 -4.96 14.91 -5.07
CA ASN A 200 -4.41 16.09 -5.73
C ASN A 200 -3.83 15.74 -7.10
N LEU A 201 -3.15 14.61 -7.23
CA LEU A 201 -2.64 14.13 -8.51
C LEU A 201 -3.78 13.90 -9.50
N ILE A 202 -4.84 13.19 -9.12
CA ILE A 202 -5.99 12.90 -9.98
C ILE A 202 -6.67 14.19 -10.47
N ASN A 203 -6.80 15.19 -9.60
CA ASN A 203 -7.45 16.46 -9.95
C ASN A 203 -6.51 17.46 -10.67
N SER A 204 -5.22 17.16 -10.77
CA SER A 204 -4.22 18.00 -11.42
C SER A 204 -4.31 17.96 -12.95
N ARG A 205 -3.49 18.79 -13.62
CA ARG A 205 -3.31 18.71 -15.08
C ARG A 205 -2.68 17.37 -15.48
N ASP A 206 -1.71 16.92 -14.70
CA ASP A 206 -1.00 15.66 -14.93
C ASP A 206 -1.92 14.45 -14.76
N GLY A 207 -2.82 14.47 -13.76
CA GLY A 207 -3.82 13.42 -13.57
C GLY A 207 -4.79 13.31 -14.75
N ARG A 208 -5.21 14.43 -15.33
CA ARG A 208 -6.04 14.41 -16.55
C ARG A 208 -5.28 13.82 -17.74
N ALA A 209 -3.98 14.13 -17.88
CA ALA A 209 -3.15 13.51 -18.92
C ALA A 209 -3.01 12.00 -18.72
N ILE A 210 -2.83 11.52 -17.46
CA ILE A 210 -2.79 10.10 -17.12
C ILE A 210 -4.11 9.41 -17.51
N MET A 211 -5.25 10.00 -17.16
CA MET A 211 -6.57 9.44 -17.52
C MET A 211 -6.80 9.43 -19.03
N ALA A 212 -6.38 10.47 -19.75
CA ALA A 212 -6.46 10.51 -21.22
C ALA A 212 -5.63 9.37 -21.86
N ILE A 213 -4.45 9.06 -21.32
CA ILE A 213 -3.62 7.93 -21.78
C ILE A 213 -4.34 6.59 -21.55
N ARG A 214 -5.00 6.43 -20.39
CA ARG A 214 -5.78 5.25 -20.08
C ARG A 214 -6.95 5.07 -21.06
N ASP A 215 -7.69 6.13 -21.31
CA ASP A 215 -8.90 6.06 -22.12
C ASP A 215 -8.59 5.83 -23.61
N ASN A 216 -7.60 6.53 -24.17
CA ASN A 216 -7.11 6.29 -25.53
C ASN A 216 -5.67 6.77 -25.69
N ARG A 217 -4.73 5.81 -25.68
CA ARG A 217 -3.30 6.08 -25.81
C ARG A 217 -2.94 6.79 -27.12
N ILE A 218 -3.52 6.36 -28.25
CA ILE A 218 -3.19 6.90 -29.58
C ILE A 218 -3.66 8.35 -29.69
N ALA A 219 -4.88 8.62 -29.23
CA ALA A 219 -5.43 9.99 -29.22
C ALA A 219 -4.63 10.92 -28.30
N ALA A 220 -4.20 10.42 -27.12
CA ALA A 220 -3.36 11.20 -26.22
C ALA A 220 -2.00 11.54 -26.83
N GLU A 221 -1.39 10.61 -27.56
CA GLU A 221 -0.11 10.81 -28.25
C GLU A 221 -0.25 11.82 -29.40
N SER A 222 -1.34 11.77 -30.15
CA SER A 222 -1.59 12.68 -31.29
C SER A 222 -1.74 14.15 -30.90
N ILE A 223 -2.18 14.43 -29.65
CA ILE A 223 -2.27 15.78 -29.09
C ILE A 223 -1.00 16.21 -28.31
N GLY A 224 0.08 15.44 -28.43
CA GLY A 224 1.40 15.78 -27.86
C GLY A 224 1.63 15.37 -26.41
N ILE A 225 0.79 14.51 -25.81
CA ILE A 225 1.00 14.00 -24.45
C ILE A 225 2.14 12.97 -24.46
N ASN A 226 3.19 13.22 -23.66
CA ASN A 226 4.30 12.28 -23.50
C ASN A 226 3.89 11.10 -22.59
N ILE A 227 3.52 9.99 -23.21
CA ILE A 227 2.99 8.79 -22.53
C ILE A 227 3.97 8.26 -21.50
N THR A 228 5.26 8.11 -21.85
CA THR A 228 6.28 7.55 -20.97
C THR A 228 6.46 8.39 -19.70
N LYS A 229 6.49 9.72 -19.83
CA LYS A 229 6.65 10.64 -18.69
C LYS A 229 5.50 10.48 -17.69
N TYR A 230 4.26 10.50 -18.15
CA TYR A 230 3.09 10.46 -17.27
C TYR A 230 2.88 9.09 -16.65
N LYS A 231 3.13 8.01 -17.39
CA LYS A 231 3.13 6.65 -16.86
C LYS A 231 4.20 6.46 -15.78
N LEU A 232 5.44 6.88 -16.06
CA LEU A 232 6.54 6.78 -15.11
C LEU A 232 6.27 7.59 -13.84
N MET A 233 5.71 8.79 -13.97
CA MET A 233 5.36 9.63 -12.82
C MET A 233 4.32 8.93 -11.91
N ALA A 234 3.22 8.43 -12.48
CA ALA A 234 2.19 7.73 -11.70
C ALA A 234 2.75 6.46 -11.02
N PHE A 235 3.57 5.70 -11.73
CA PHE A 235 4.19 4.47 -11.24
C PHE A 235 5.19 4.76 -10.11
N THR A 236 6.04 5.79 -10.25
CA THR A 236 7.00 6.20 -9.23
C THR A 236 6.33 6.71 -7.96
N ILE A 237 5.27 7.53 -8.09
CA ILE A 237 4.50 8.00 -6.93
C ILE A 237 3.83 6.82 -6.21
N SER A 238 3.27 5.88 -6.95
CA SER A 238 2.67 4.66 -6.40
C SER A 238 3.71 3.82 -5.66
N ALA A 239 4.89 3.61 -6.24
CA ALA A 239 6.00 2.90 -5.59
C ALA A 239 6.49 3.59 -4.31
N ALA A 240 6.58 4.93 -4.31
CA ALA A 240 6.93 5.72 -3.12
C ALA A 240 5.93 5.50 -1.98
N MET A 241 4.63 5.50 -2.27
CA MET A 241 3.58 5.23 -1.27
C MET A 241 3.62 3.78 -0.78
N ALA A 242 3.89 2.82 -1.67
CA ALA A 242 4.11 1.44 -1.27
C ALA A 242 5.34 1.29 -0.36
N GLY A 243 6.40 2.05 -0.61
CA GLY A 243 7.56 2.15 0.28
C GLY A 243 7.18 2.67 1.66
N ALA A 244 6.38 3.75 1.75
CA ALA A 244 5.88 4.28 3.02
C ALA A 244 5.07 3.24 3.82
N ALA A 245 4.21 2.48 3.13
CA ALA A 245 3.48 1.36 3.73
C ALA A 245 4.45 0.27 4.25
N GLY A 246 5.52 -0.01 3.50
CA GLY A 246 6.58 -0.94 3.91
C GLY A 246 7.28 -0.51 5.18
N VAL A 247 7.63 0.78 5.31
CA VAL A 247 8.22 1.33 6.54
C VAL A 247 7.30 1.16 7.74
N LEU A 248 6.02 1.50 7.57
CA LEU A 248 5.02 1.34 8.63
C LEU A 248 4.92 -0.13 9.07
N TYR A 249 4.92 -1.05 8.12
CA TYR A 249 4.88 -2.49 8.38
C TYR A 249 6.13 -2.99 9.10
N ALA A 250 7.33 -2.59 8.64
CA ALA A 250 8.60 -3.01 9.20
C ALA A 250 8.77 -2.61 10.68
N HIS A 251 8.38 -1.38 11.01
CA HIS A 251 8.48 -0.86 12.38
C HIS A 251 7.31 -1.28 13.30
N ASN A 252 6.40 -2.11 12.82
CA ASN A 252 5.39 -2.78 13.64
C ASN A 252 5.85 -4.16 14.11
N LEU A 253 6.83 -4.76 13.42
CA LEU A 253 7.33 -6.11 13.69
C LEU A 253 8.68 -6.06 14.40
N SER A 254 8.92 -7.01 15.32
CA SER A 254 10.23 -7.20 15.96
C SER A 254 11.23 -7.88 15.02
N THR A 255 10.73 -8.71 14.12
CA THR A 255 11.52 -9.46 13.14
C THR A 255 10.88 -9.28 11.76
N LEU A 256 11.66 -8.78 10.84
CA LEU A 256 11.25 -8.52 9.46
C LEU A 256 11.86 -9.58 8.54
N THR A 257 11.04 -10.51 8.04
CA THR A 257 11.47 -11.59 7.13
C THR A 257 10.84 -11.40 5.76
N ALA A 258 11.63 -11.64 4.69
CA ALA A 258 11.17 -11.51 3.31
C ALA A 258 10.47 -12.79 2.82
N ASN A 259 9.31 -13.09 3.41
CA ASN A 259 8.49 -14.25 3.06
C ASN A 259 7.57 -13.96 1.88
N THR A 260 7.20 -15.01 1.13
CA THR A 260 6.26 -14.92 -0.01
C THR A 260 4.89 -14.38 0.40
N ASN A 261 4.44 -14.65 1.63
CA ASN A 261 3.16 -14.14 2.14
C ASN A 261 3.20 -12.64 2.52
N ASN A 262 4.36 -12.10 2.90
CA ASN A 262 4.48 -10.72 3.35
C ASN A 262 4.95 -9.77 2.25
N PHE A 263 5.87 -10.22 1.39
CA PHE A 263 6.53 -9.38 0.38
C PHE A 263 6.59 -10.00 -1.01
N GLY A 264 6.06 -11.22 -1.20
CA GLY A 264 6.05 -11.90 -2.49
C GLY A 264 4.74 -11.72 -3.27
N TYR A 265 4.57 -12.59 -4.27
CA TYR A 265 3.43 -12.56 -5.17
C TYR A 265 2.08 -12.71 -4.45
N ASN A 266 2.00 -13.49 -3.36
CA ASN A 266 0.76 -13.65 -2.58
C ASN A 266 0.26 -12.31 -2.05
N MET A 267 1.17 -11.48 -1.52
CA MET A 267 0.84 -10.16 -1.03
C MET A 267 0.42 -9.23 -2.17
N SER A 268 1.12 -9.24 -3.29
CA SER A 268 0.75 -8.44 -4.46
C SER A 268 -0.64 -8.79 -4.99
N ILE A 269 -0.99 -10.08 -5.05
CA ILE A 269 -2.33 -10.54 -5.43
C ILE A 269 -3.38 -10.08 -4.40
N THR A 270 -3.08 -10.18 -3.12
CA THR A 270 -4.00 -9.72 -2.05
C THR A 270 -4.31 -8.23 -2.18
N ILE A 271 -3.30 -7.38 -2.43
CA ILE A 271 -3.49 -5.95 -2.65
C ILE A 271 -4.32 -5.69 -3.91
N LEU A 272 -4.06 -6.44 -4.99
CA LEU A 272 -4.86 -6.36 -6.22
C LEU A 272 -6.33 -6.72 -5.96
N VAL A 273 -6.58 -7.76 -5.17
CA VAL A 273 -7.94 -8.16 -4.77
C VAL A 273 -8.65 -7.01 -4.04
N PHE A 274 -7.98 -6.28 -3.15
CA PHE A 274 -8.57 -5.10 -2.49
C PHE A 274 -9.00 -4.03 -3.51
N VAL A 275 -8.18 -3.80 -4.53
CA VAL A 275 -8.48 -2.81 -5.58
C VAL A 275 -9.62 -3.26 -6.50
N VAL A 276 -9.59 -4.52 -6.94
CA VAL A 276 -10.61 -5.07 -7.85
C VAL A 276 -11.97 -5.16 -7.17
N LEU A 277 -12.03 -5.69 -5.94
CA LEU A 277 -13.27 -5.80 -5.17
C LEU A 277 -13.79 -4.44 -4.72
N GLY A 278 -12.89 -3.50 -4.42
CA GLY A 278 -13.27 -2.11 -4.11
C GLY A 278 -13.78 -1.34 -5.33
N GLY A 279 -13.51 -1.85 -6.52
CA GLY A 279 -13.80 -1.22 -7.82
C GLY A 279 -12.61 -0.45 -8.36
N ILE A 280 -12.17 -0.85 -9.54
CA ILE A 280 -11.03 -0.26 -10.25
C ILE A 280 -11.29 1.24 -10.47
N GLY A 281 -10.36 2.09 -10.04
CA GLY A 281 -10.50 3.55 -10.10
C GLY A 281 -11.33 4.19 -8.97
N ASN A 282 -11.91 3.38 -8.08
CA ASN A 282 -12.70 3.87 -6.95
C ASN A 282 -11.89 3.80 -5.64
N ILE A 283 -11.27 4.91 -5.25
CA ILE A 283 -10.43 4.98 -4.04
C ILE A 283 -11.21 4.60 -2.78
N ARG A 284 -12.47 5.05 -2.62
CA ARG A 284 -13.29 4.74 -1.45
C ARG A 284 -13.57 3.25 -1.33
N GLY A 285 -13.92 2.64 -2.47
CA GLY A 285 -14.18 1.21 -2.54
C GLY A 285 -12.96 0.40 -2.15
N SER A 286 -11.76 0.78 -2.62
CA SER A 286 -10.51 0.09 -2.27
C SER A 286 -10.19 0.19 -0.78
N ILE A 287 -10.44 1.35 -0.14
CA ILE A 287 -10.29 1.50 1.32
C ILE A 287 -11.24 0.57 2.05
N ILE A 288 -12.52 0.57 1.69
CA ILE A 288 -13.54 -0.28 2.33
C ILE A 288 -13.22 -1.75 2.14
N ALA A 289 -12.83 -2.15 0.92
CA ALA A 289 -12.44 -3.52 0.62
C ALA A 289 -11.22 -3.96 1.45
N ALA A 290 -10.19 -3.11 1.54
CA ALA A 290 -9.01 -3.39 2.36
C ALA A 290 -9.39 -3.60 3.84
N VAL A 291 -10.26 -2.74 4.39
CA VAL A 291 -10.74 -2.88 5.78
C VAL A 291 -11.51 -4.17 5.97
N ILE A 292 -12.52 -4.43 5.13
CA ILE A 292 -13.38 -5.61 5.27
C ILE A 292 -12.56 -6.89 5.12
N LEU A 293 -11.74 -6.99 4.08
CA LEU A 293 -10.99 -8.21 3.77
C LEU A 293 -9.85 -8.48 4.77
N THR A 294 -9.33 -7.44 5.42
CA THR A 294 -8.33 -7.60 6.47
C THR A 294 -8.98 -8.02 7.79
N LEU A 295 -10.14 -7.47 8.15
CA LEU A 295 -10.83 -7.79 9.40
C LEU A 295 -11.62 -9.10 9.34
N LEU A 296 -12.14 -9.45 8.17
CA LEU A 296 -13.02 -10.62 8.00
C LEU A 296 -12.38 -11.94 8.48
N PRO A 297 -11.12 -12.30 8.11
CA PRO A 297 -10.50 -13.52 8.62
C PRO A 297 -10.35 -13.56 10.14
N GLU A 298 -10.19 -12.40 10.77
CA GLU A 298 -10.06 -12.32 12.22
C GLU A 298 -11.40 -12.42 12.94
N LEU A 299 -12.45 -11.81 12.39
CA LEU A 299 -13.82 -11.94 12.89
C LEU A 299 -14.31 -13.39 12.80
N LEU A 300 -13.87 -14.12 11.76
CA LEU A 300 -14.21 -15.54 11.54
C LEU A 300 -13.30 -16.51 12.31
N ARG A 301 -12.38 -16.01 13.14
CA ARG A 301 -11.43 -16.85 13.90
C ARG A 301 -12.10 -17.88 14.79
N GLY A 302 -13.29 -17.58 15.30
CA GLY A 302 -14.09 -18.51 16.10
C GLY A 302 -14.58 -19.75 15.33
N MET A 303 -14.64 -19.66 13.99
CA MET A 303 -15.14 -20.73 13.10
C MET A 303 -14.02 -21.60 12.51
N LYS A 304 -12.88 -21.72 13.15
CA LYS A 304 -11.68 -22.51 12.83
C LYS A 304 -11.60 -23.07 11.40
N ASP A 305 -12.24 -24.20 11.12
CA ASP A 305 -12.10 -24.95 9.86
C ASP A 305 -12.86 -24.32 8.70
N TYR A 306 -13.94 -23.59 8.97
CA TYR A 306 -14.77 -22.95 7.94
C TYR A 306 -14.30 -21.54 7.57
N ARG A 307 -13.33 -20.97 8.27
CA ARG A 307 -12.86 -19.58 8.08
C ARG A 307 -12.47 -19.30 6.64
N MET A 308 -11.64 -20.17 6.04
CA MET A 308 -11.16 -19.99 4.66
C MET A 308 -12.28 -20.18 3.64
N LEU A 309 -13.21 -21.11 3.88
CA LEU A 309 -14.35 -21.36 3.01
C LEU A 309 -15.30 -20.16 3.00
N ILE A 310 -15.64 -19.63 4.19
CA ILE A 310 -16.50 -18.45 4.30
C ILE A 310 -15.82 -17.24 3.66
N TYR A 311 -14.52 -17.05 3.88
CA TYR A 311 -13.75 -15.99 3.24
C TYR A 311 -13.83 -16.07 1.71
N ALA A 312 -13.63 -17.25 1.13
CA ALA A 312 -13.75 -17.47 -0.31
C ALA A 312 -15.17 -17.18 -0.84
N ILE A 313 -16.21 -17.63 -0.13
CA ILE A 313 -17.61 -17.34 -0.48
C ILE A 313 -17.88 -15.83 -0.46
N VAL A 314 -17.45 -15.13 0.58
CA VAL A 314 -17.64 -13.68 0.69
C VAL A 314 -16.93 -12.96 -0.46
N LEU A 315 -15.72 -13.36 -0.84
CA LEU A 315 -15.01 -12.81 -1.99
C LEU A 315 -15.81 -12.99 -3.29
N ILE A 316 -16.30 -14.19 -3.55
CA ILE A 316 -17.11 -14.48 -4.75
C ILE A 316 -18.39 -13.64 -4.75
N VAL A 317 -19.11 -13.60 -3.63
CA VAL A 317 -20.35 -12.81 -3.50
C VAL A 317 -20.07 -11.31 -3.72
N MET A 318 -19.02 -10.76 -3.13
CA MET A 318 -18.63 -9.35 -3.33
C MET A 318 -18.28 -9.08 -4.80
N MET A 319 -17.56 -9.99 -5.46
CA MET A 319 -17.21 -9.87 -6.87
C MET A 319 -18.46 -9.88 -7.74
N LEU A 320 -19.34 -10.87 -7.57
CA LEU A 320 -20.60 -10.98 -8.30
C LEU A 320 -21.48 -9.74 -8.08
N PHE A 321 -21.57 -9.25 -6.85
CA PHE A 321 -22.35 -8.06 -6.52
C PHE A 321 -21.82 -6.79 -7.19
N ASN A 322 -20.49 -6.65 -7.31
CA ASN A 322 -19.87 -5.48 -7.96
C ASN A 322 -20.04 -5.50 -9.49
N TRP A 323 -20.06 -6.67 -10.13
CA TRP A 323 -20.09 -6.82 -11.60
C TRP A 323 -21.45 -7.22 -12.15
N SER A 324 -22.43 -7.55 -11.29
CA SER A 324 -23.77 -7.94 -11.74
C SER A 324 -24.52 -6.74 -12.34
N PRO A 325 -25.10 -6.88 -13.56
CA PRO A 325 -25.93 -5.84 -14.18
C PRO A 325 -27.09 -5.40 -13.28
N LYS A 326 -27.71 -6.35 -12.56
CA LYS A 326 -28.80 -6.06 -11.59
C LYS A 326 -28.32 -5.22 -10.41
N ALA A 327 -27.09 -5.43 -9.94
CA ALA A 327 -26.53 -4.60 -8.85
C ALA A 327 -26.18 -3.19 -9.32
N ILE A 328 -25.78 -3.03 -10.57
CA ILE A 328 -25.55 -1.72 -11.19
C ILE A 328 -26.87 -0.96 -11.30
N GLU A 329 -27.92 -1.58 -11.84
CA GLU A 329 -29.27 -0.98 -11.91
C GLU A 329 -29.82 -0.62 -10.52
N TRP A 330 -29.56 -1.45 -9.51
CA TRP A 330 -30.01 -1.19 -8.15
C TRP A 330 -29.26 0.00 -7.52
N ARG A 331 -27.96 0.12 -7.81
CA ARG A 331 -27.15 1.29 -7.43
C ARG A 331 -27.63 2.57 -8.13
N GLU A 332 -28.00 2.51 -9.38
CA GLU A 332 -28.56 3.64 -10.14
C GLU A 332 -29.91 4.05 -9.56
N LYS A 333 -30.82 3.10 -9.32
CA LYS A 333 -32.12 3.36 -8.66
C LYS A 333 -31.96 3.97 -7.27
N LEU A 334 -31.00 3.49 -6.47
CA LEU A 334 -30.67 4.04 -5.15
C LEU A 334 -30.10 5.47 -5.25
N ASN A 335 -29.23 5.73 -6.23
CA ASN A 335 -28.69 7.05 -6.47
C ASN A 335 -29.77 8.04 -6.94
N ASP A 336 -30.69 7.60 -7.78
CA ASP A 336 -31.80 8.42 -8.25
C ASP A 336 -32.85 8.65 -7.15
N TRP A 337 -33.13 7.64 -6.35
CA TRP A 337 -33.95 7.80 -5.14
C TRP A 337 -33.32 8.80 -4.15
N ARG A 338 -32.00 8.71 -3.95
CA ARG A 338 -31.25 9.63 -3.08
C ARG A 338 -31.20 11.05 -3.64
N LYS A 339 -31.05 11.22 -4.97
CA LYS A 339 -31.16 12.52 -5.63
C LYS A 339 -32.55 13.11 -5.49
N LYS A 340 -33.61 12.32 -5.65
CA LYS A 340 -35.00 12.77 -5.47
C LYS A 340 -35.32 13.19 -4.03
N HIS A 341 -34.84 12.48 -3.02
CA HIS A 341 -35.18 12.77 -1.62
C HIS A 341 -34.27 13.81 -0.97
N PHE A 342 -33.01 13.93 -1.39
CA PHE A 342 -32.08 14.95 -0.88
C PHE A 342 -32.03 16.24 -1.71
N SER A 343 -32.70 16.30 -2.86
CA SER A 343 -32.82 17.51 -3.67
C SER A 343 -33.93 18.46 -3.18
N PHE A 344 -34.77 18.05 -2.23
CA PHE A 344 -35.82 18.92 -1.66
C PHE A 344 -35.30 20.13 -0.90
N GLY A 345 -34.00 20.11 -0.45
CA GLY A 345 -33.40 21.25 0.24
C GLY A 345 -32.89 22.38 -0.65
N LYS A 346 -32.82 22.19 -1.98
CA LYS A 346 -32.36 23.24 -2.90
C LYS A 346 -33.45 24.07 -3.53
N LYS A 347 -34.66 23.52 -3.68
CA LYS A 347 -35.80 24.24 -4.21
C LYS A 347 -36.48 25.21 -3.21
N ALA A 348 -36.19 25.09 -1.92
CA ALA A 348 -36.69 26.02 -0.91
C ALA A 348 -35.85 27.31 -0.79
N LYS A 349 -34.63 27.36 -1.35
CA LYS A 349 -33.76 28.55 -1.33
C LYS A 349 -33.79 29.39 -2.61
N GLU A 350 -34.52 28.95 -3.62
CA GLU A 350 -34.77 29.74 -4.86
C GLU A 350 -36.17 30.33 -4.91
N ALA A 351 -36.96 30.16 -3.83
CA ALA A 351 -38.33 30.70 -3.71
C ALA A 351 -38.47 31.73 -2.58
N GLU A 352 -37.34 32.18 -1.97
CA GLU A 352 -37.25 33.40 -1.14
C GLU A 352 -36.31 34.38 -1.85
#